data_d2204d34aed61cbdca85e6b53516c000
#
_entry.id   d2204d34aed61cbdca85e6b53516c000
#
_cell.length_a   1.000
_cell.length_b   1.000
_cell.length_c   1.000
_cell.angle_alpha   90.00
_cell.angle_beta   90.00
_cell.angle_gamma   90.00
#
_symmetry.space_group_name_H-M   'P 1'
#
loop_
_entity.id
_entity.type
_entity.pdbx_description
1 polymer ?
#
loop_
_entity_poly.entity_id
_entity_poly.type
_entity_poly.pdbx_seq_one_letter_code
_entity_poly.pdbx_strand_id
1 'polypeptide(L)'
;YERLHYFDPNDFDAVICDESSILKNFEGATRNQITAFVKKVRYRFLATATPSPNDYIELGTSSEALGHLGYTDMLGRFFKNNDGNAVKLRLPLGGGFNSQLTRAGAEWYLKPHAERSFWQWVASWSISIRKPSDLGFSDAGYDLPTLHEIPHIVENHIPLVVNGQPRMFNESALTFAELKAETRATLTERCDKAAAL
;
A
#
# COMPACT_ATOMS: atom_id res chain seq x y z
N TYR A 1 -13.27 -9.07 11.48
CA TYR A 1 -13.80 -9.32 10.12
C TYR A 1 -14.23 -10.77 9.92
N GLU A 2 -13.49 -11.75 10.43
CA GLU A 2 -13.71 -13.19 10.22
C GLU A 2 -15.09 -13.67 10.72
N ARG A 3 -15.64 -13.00 11.73
CA ARG A 3 -16.93 -13.33 12.33
C ARG A 3 -18.09 -12.49 11.82
N LEU A 4 -17.92 -11.78 10.72
CA LEU A 4 -18.93 -10.87 10.16
C LEU A 4 -20.25 -11.56 9.84
N HIS A 5 -20.22 -12.85 9.51
CA HIS A 5 -21.37 -13.66 9.18
C HIS A 5 -22.33 -13.94 10.35
N TYR A 6 -21.91 -13.63 11.60
CA TYR A 6 -22.79 -13.74 12.78
C TYR A 6 -23.68 -12.51 13.00
N PHE A 7 -23.45 -11.42 12.24
CA PHE A 7 -24.15 -10.17 12.43
C PHE A 7 -25.09 -9.89 11.25
N ASP A 8 -26.29 -9.39 11.55
CA ASP A 8 -27.18 -8.85 10.52
C ASP A 8 -26.86 -7.35 10.33
N PRO A 9 -26.53 -6.88 9.12
CA PRO A 9 -26.28 -5.46 8.89
C PRO A 9 -27.47 -4.55 9.19
N ASN A 10 -28.69 -5.08 9.23
CA ASN A 10 -29.90 -4.32 9.56
C ASN A 10 -30.01 -3.98 11.06
N ASP A 11 -29.24 -4.63 11.91
CA ASP A 11 -29.19 -4.35 13.34
C ASP A 11 -28.35 -3.11 13.70
N PHE A 12 -27.69 -2.49 12.69
CA PHE A 12 -26.73 -1.42 12.90
C PHE A 12 -27.06 -0.17 12.08
N ASP A 13 -27.09 0.99 12.72
CA ASP A 13 -27.18 2.29 12.05
C ASP A 13 -25.85 2.73 11.46
N ALA A 14 -24.73 2.34 12.07
CA ALA A 14 -23.38 2.72 11.66
C ALA A 14 -22.40 1.55 11.76
N VAL A 15 -21.40 1.57 10.86
CA VAL A 15 -20.26 0.64 10.89
C VAL A 15 -18.95 1.40 10.73
N ILE A 16 -17.99 1.05 11.56
CA ILE A 16 -16.62 1.55 11.48
C ILE A 16 -15.72 0.35 11.21
N CYS A 17 -15.02 0.38 10.08
CA CYS A 17 -14.02 -0.62 9.70
C CYS A 17 -12.64 -0.08 10.06
N ASP A 18 -12.10 -0.50 11.20
CA ASP A 18 -10.71 -0.24 11.57
C ASP A 18 -9.78 -1.17 10.78
N GLU A 19 -8.57 -0.71 10.47
CA GLU A 19 -7.63 -1.40 9.57
C GLU A 19 -8.28 -1.81 8.24
N SER A 20 -9.03 -0.90 7.62
CA SER A 20 -9.78 -1.14 6.39
C SER A 20 -8.91 -1.44 5.17
N SER A 21 -7.57 -1.42 5.31
CA SER A 21 -6.62 -1.93 4.31
C SER A 21 -6.87 -3.39 3.91
N ILE A 22 -7.65 -4.15 4.69
CA ILE A 22 -8.13 -5.50 4.31
C ILE A 22 -8.96 -5.49 3.03
N LEU A 23 -9.55 -4.35 2.65
CA LEU A 23 -10.33 -4.18 1.42
C LEU A 23 -9.47 -4.06 0.15
N LYS A 24 -8.16 -3.90 0.27
CA LYS A 24 -7.24 -3.63 -0.86
C LYS A 24 -7.28 -4.69 -1.97
N ASN A 25 -7.51 -5.95 -1.62
CA ASN A 25 -7.53 -7.04 -2.59
C ASN A 25 -8.90 -7.08 -3.29
N PHE A 26 -8.97 -6.61 -4.53
CA PHE A 26 -10.20 -6.56 -5.31
C PHE A 26 -10.87 -7.93 -5.48
N GLU A 27 -10.11 -8.99 -5.69
CA GLU A 27 -10.62 -10.36 -5.91
C GLU A 27 -10.86 -11.14 -4.61
N GLY A 28 -10.53 -10.56 -3.47
CA GLY A 28 -10.61 -11.23 -2.16
C GLY A 28 -12.04 -11.54 -1.73
N ALA A 29 -12.33 -12.80 -1.38
CA ALA A 29 -13.63 -13.20 -0.82
C ALA A 29 -14.01 -12.39 0.42
N THR A 30 -13.04 -12.13 1.31
CA THR A 30 -13.21 -11.31 2.51
C THR A 30 -13.63 -9.88 2.17
N ARG A 31 -12.99 -9.26 1.16
CA ARG A 31 -13.37 -7.93 0.67
C ARG A 31 -14.83 -7.92 0.20
N ASN A 32 -15.25 -8.92 -0.56
CA ASN A 32 -16.62 -9.00 -1.08
C ASN A 32 -17.65 -9.14 0.05
N GLN A 33 -17.36 -9.94 1.08
CA GLN A 33 -18.22 -10.09 2.25
C GLN A 33 -18.34 -8.79 3.03
N ILE A 34 -17.22 -8.12 3.32
CA ILE A 34 -17.20 -6.86 4.05
C ILE A 34 -17.95 -5.79 3.26
N THR A 35 -17.68 -5.65 1.97
CA THR A 35 -18.35 -4.66 1.11
C THR A 35 -19.86 -4.90 1.05
N ALA A 36 -20.30 -6.15 0.92
CA ALA A 36 -21.71 -6.50 0.90
C ALA A 36 -22.43 -6.18 2.22
N PHE A 37 -21.75 -6.37 3.36
CA PHE A 37 -22.25 -6.01 4.67
C PHE A 37 -22.31 -4.49 4.84
N VAL A 38 -21.20 -3.81 4.63
CA VAL A 38 -21.06 -2.35 4.83
C VAL A 38 -22.05 -1.57 3.97
N LYS A 39 -22.28 -1.99 2.72
CA LYS A 39 -23.24 -1.34 1.80
C LYS A 39 -24.69 -1.34 2.31
N LYS A 40 -25.06 -2.24 3.21
CA LYS A 40 -26.42 -2.31 3.79
C LYS A 40 -26.59 -1.38 5.00
N VAL A 41 -25.48 -0.95 5.62
CA VAL A 41 -25.51 -0.08 6.80
C VAL A 41 -25.55 1.38 6.35
N ARG A 42 -26.32 2.22 7.04
CA ARG A 42 -26.58 3.61 6.68
C ARG A 42 -25.32 4.48 6.76
N TYR A 43 -24.62 4.46 7.89
CA TYR A 43 -23.41 5.25 8.13
C TYR A 43 -22.18 4.36 8.11
N ARG A 44 -21.20 4.70 7.30
CA ARG A 44 -20.02 3.88 7.00
C ARG A 44 -18.75 4.68 7.15
N PHE A 45 -17.81 4.15 7.91
CA PHE A 45 -16.51 4.76 8.14
C PHE A 45 -15.43 3.70 7.92
N LEU A 46 -14.40 4.06 7.17
CA LEU A 46 -13.21 3.25 6.96
C LEU A 46 -12.02 4.00 7.56
N ALA A 47 -11.30 3.38 8.48
CA ALA A 47 -10.10 3.92 9.10
C ALA A 47 -8.90 3.03 8.75
N THR A 48 -7.80 3.63 8.32
CA THR A 48 -6.54 2.94 8.05
C THR A 48 -5.39 3.92 7.93
N ALA A 49 -4.22 3.53 8.39
CA ALA A 49 -2.97 4.25 8.14
C ALA A 49 -2.41 3.99 6.73
N THR A 50 -2.85 2.91 6.06
CA THR A 50 -2.34 2.47 4.76
C THR A 50 -3.47 2.23 3.76
N PRO A 51 -4.14 3.30 3.27
CA PRO A 51 -5.32 3.17 2.42
C PRO A 51 -5.03 2.55 1.04
N SER A 52 -3.81 2.73 0.53
CA SER A 52 -3.35 2.18 -0.75
C SER A 52 -1.87 1.80 -0.69
N PRO A 53 -1.54 0.71 0.05
CA PRO A 53 -0.15 0.38 0.34
C PRO A 53 0.66 -0.06 -0.89
N ASN A 54 0.01 -0.52 -1.95
CA ASN A 54 0.70 -1.00 -3.15
C ASN A 54 0.43 -0.13 -4.38
N ASP A 55 -0.82 0.29 -4.59
CA ASP A 55 -1.21 1.04 -5.78
C ASP A 55 -2.47 1.87 -5.49
N TYR A 56 -2.61 3.02 -6.16
CA TYR A 56 -3.78 3.91 -6.04
C TYR A 56 -5.10 3.27 -6.49
N ILE A 57 -5.06 2.22 -7.31
CA ILE A 57 -6.26 1.47 -7.69
C ILE A 57 -6.98 0.86 -6.47
N GLU A 58 -6.25 0.59 -5.38
CA GLU A 58 -6.81 0.05 -4.15
C GLU A 58 -7.82 1.01 -3.48
N LEU A 59 -7.72 2.32 -3.74
CA LEU A 59 -8.70 3.30 -3.26
C LEU A 59 -10.10 3.09 -3.85
N GLY A 60 -10.19 2.47 -5.02
CA GLY A 60 -11.47 2.14 -5.65
C GLY A 60 -12.29 1.14 -4.86
N THR A 61 -11.65 0.19 -4.17
CA THR A 61 -12.37 -0.79 -3.32
C THR A 61 -12.95 -0.12 -2.08
N SER A 62 -12.21 0.81 -1.48
CA SER A 62 -12.69 1.61 -0.34
C SER A 62 -13.84 2.52 -0.75
N SER A 63 -13.72 3.22 -1.87
CA SER A 63 -14.78 4.04 -2.44
C SER A 63 -16.05 3.23 -2.71
N GLU A 64 -15.91 2.04 -3.27
CA GLU A 64 -17.04 1.15 -3.53
C GLU A 64 -17.73 0.68 -2.25
N ALA A 65 -16.99 0.34 -1.21
CA ALA A 65 -17.53 -0.06 0.08
C ALA A 65 -18.31 1.08 0.74
N LEU A 66 -17.83 2.31 0.63
CA LEU A 66 -18.52 3.51 1.10
C LEU A 66 -19.77 3.89 0.29
N GLY A 67 -19.93 3.30 -0.92
CA GLY A 67 -21.07 3.55 -1.80
C GLY A 67 -20.89 4.75 -2.73
N HIS A 68 -19.65 5.15 -2.96
CA HIS A 68 -19.28 6.13 -3.99
C HIS A 68 -19.01 5.44 -5.33
N LEU A 69 -18.05 5.92 -6.11
CA LEU A 69 -17.70 5.35 -7.41
C LEU A 69 -17.24 3.89 -7.27
N GLY A 70 -17.80 2.99 -8.07
CA GLY A 70 -17.40 1.60 -8.09
C GLY A 70 -15.97 1.41 -8.59
N TYR A 71 -15.33 0.32 -8.20
CA TYR A 71 -13.94 0.03 -8.56
C TYR A 71 -13.70 0.05 -10.08
N THR A 72 -14.55 -0.64 -10.85
CA THR A 72 -14.42 -0.72 -12.30
C THR A 72 -14.63 0.63 -12.97
N ASP A 73 -15.59 1.41 -12.49
CA ASP A 73 -15.89 2.76 -13.02
C ASP A 73 -14.72 3.71 -12.73
N MET A 74 -14.11 3.60 -11.54
CA MET A 74 -12.92 4.35 -11.16
C MET A 74 -11.76 4.03 -12.09
N LEU A 75 -11.51 2.75 -12.38
CA LEU A 75 -10.48 2.33 -13.32
C LEU A 75 -10.73 2.92 -14.72
N GLY A 76 -11.92 2.76 -15.24
CA GLY A 76 -12.29 3.30 -16.57
C GLY A 76 -12.11 4.82 -16.66
N ARG A 77 -12.45 5.53 -15.59
CA ARG A 77 -12.41 6.99 -15.55
C ARG A 77 -10.98 7.54 -15.43
N PHE A 78 -10.19 7.03 -14.50
CA PHE A 78 -8.92 7.65 -14.13
C PHE A 78 -7.69 6.87 -14.59
N PHE A 79 -7.82 5.57 -14.84
CA PHE A 79 -6.68 4.71 -15.17
C PHE A 79 -6.74 4.22 -16.60
N LYS A 80 -5.59 3.81 -17.11
CA LYS A 80 -5.43 3.13 -18.39
C LYS A 80 -4.80 1.78 -18.17
N ASN A 81 -5.39 0.75 -18.79
CA ASN A 81 -4.80 -0.58 -18.82
C ASN A 81 -3.63 -0.62 -19.81
N ASN A 82 -2.56 -1.29 -19.43
CA ASN A 82 -1.36 -1.45 -20.23
C ASN A 82 -1.29 -2.89 -20.80
N ASP A 83 -2.36 -3.34 -21.44
CA ASP A 83 -2.44 -4.68 -22.05
C ASP A 83 -1.20 -4.96 -22.93
N GLY A 84 -0.22 -5.68 -22.36
CA GLY A 84 0.84 -6.36 -23.09
C GLY A 84 1.92 -5.50 -23.73
N ASN A 85 1.81 -4.18 -23.75
CA ASN A 85 2.88 -3.30 -24.22
C ASN A 85 3.78 -2.88 -23.06
N ALA A 86 4.85 -3.61 -22.86
CA ALA A 86 5.97 -3.17 -22.03
C ALA A 86 6.53 -1.86 -22.62
N VAL A 87 5.93 -0.73 -22.31
CA VAL A 87 6.53 0.57 -22.55
C VAL A 87 7.73 0.64 -21.61
N LYS A 88 8.92 0.51 -22.18
CA LYS A 88 10.17 0.88 -21.51
C LYS A 88 10.08 2.37 -21.20
N LEU A 89 9.52 2.74 -20.05
CA LEU A 89 9.62 4.08 -19.54
C LEU A 89 11.10 4.34 -19.23
N ARG A 90 11.75 5.06 -20.12
CA ARG A 90 13.01 5.75 -19.81
C ARG A 90 12.66 6.77 -18.71
N LEU A 91 13.11 6.49 -17.49
CA LEU A 91 13.09 7.47 -16.41
C LEU A 91 14.00 8.64 -16.81
N PRO A 92 13.53 9.87 -16.90
CA PRO A 92 14.42 11.03 -16.90
C PRO A 92 15.06 11.11 -15.50
N LEU A 93 16.37 11.06 -15.42
CA LEU A 93 17.15 11.43 -14.24
C LEU A 93 16.91 12.93 -13.97
N GLY A 94 15.96 13.26 -13.10
CA GLY A 94 15.68 14.64 -12.71
C GLY A 94 14.57 14.65 -11.66
N GLY A 95 14.91 15.05 -10.43
CA GLY A 95 14.08 15.03 -9.26
C GLY A 95 12.71 15.69 -9.45
N GLY A 96 11.70 14.89 -9.38
CA GLY A 96 10.30 15.25 -9.31
C GLY A 96 9.55 14.04 -8.78
N PHE A 97 8.58 14.27 -7.95
CA PHE A 97 7.76 13.34 -7.17
C PHE A 97 6.94 12.35 -8.03
N ASN A 98 7.55 11.66 -8.97
CA ASN A 98 6.94 10.68 -9.87
C ASN A 98 7.69 9.34 -9.82
N SER A 99 8.04 8.88 -8.64
CA SER A 99 8.36 7.47 -8.44
C SER A 99 7.07 6.68 -8.23
N GLN A 100 6.14 6.71 -9.18
CA GLN A 100 5.31 5.54 -9.38
C GLN A 100 6.26 4.46 -9.89
N LEU A 101 6.79 3.67 -8.98
CA LEU A 101 7.28 2.35 -9.25
C LEU A 101 6.10 1.59 -9.86
N THR A 102 5.89 1.75 -11.16
CA THR A 102 5.13 0.79 -11.93
C THR A 102 5.92 -0.50 -11.79
N ARG A 103 5.49 -1.35 -10.87
CA ARG A 103 5.94 -2.73 -10.82
C ARG A 103 5.90 -3.23 -12.25
N ALA A 104 6.99 -3.79 -12.73
CA ALA A 104 6.97 -4.56 -13.97
C ALA A 104 5.83 -5.57 -13.85
N GLY A 105 4.72 -5.37 -14.60
CA GLY A 105 3.49 -6.15 -14.46
C GLY A 105 2.28 -5.37 -13.91
N ALA A 106 2.37 -4.08 -13.61
CA ALA A 106 1.19 -3.30 -13.28
C ALA A 106 0.31 -3.14 -14.52
N GLU A 107 -0.87 -3.75 -14.49
CA GLU A 107 -1.85 -3.67 -15.59
C GLU A 107 -2.42 -2.27 -15.76
N TRP A 108 -2.44 -1.46 -14.69
CA TRP A 108 -3.11 -0.16 -14.64
C TRP A 108 -2.19 0.97 -14.22
N TYR A 109 -2.29 2.12 -14.88
CA TYR A 109 -1.59 3.35 -14.48
C TYR A 109 -2.52 4.56 -14.56
N LEU A 110 -2.33 5.49 -13.65
CA LEU A 110 -3.10 6.75 -13.58
C LEU A 110 -2.81 7.59 -14.82
N LYS A 111 -3.87 8.01 -15.53
CA LYS A 111 -3.74 8.89 -16.70
C LYS A 111 -3.20 10.26 -16.25
N PRO A 112 -2.11 10.80 -16.85
CA PRO A 112 -1.53 12.08 -16.41
C PRO A 112 -2.53 13.24 -16.39
N HIS A 113 -3.39 13.30 -17.39
CA HIS A 113 -4.43 14.35 -17.48
C HIS A 113 -5.58 14.15 -16.48
N ALA A 114 -5.73 12.98 -15.88
CA ALA A 114 -6.78 12.68 -14.92
C ALA A 114 -6.30 12.80 -13.45
N GLU A 115 -5.01 13.02 -13.21
CA GLU A 115 -4.43 13.04 -11.87
C GLU A 115 -5.11 14.04 -10.94
N ARG A 116 -5.28 15.29 -11.40
CA ARG A 116 -5.98 16.31 -10.61
C ARG A 116 -7.41 15.92 -10.28
N SER A 117 -8.14 15.41 -11.26
CA SER A 117 -9.54 14.99 -11.07
C SER A 117 -9.66 13.77 -10.17
N PHE A 118 -8.68 12.86 -10.23
CA PHE A 118 -8.60 11.71 -9.34
C PHE A 118 -8.44 12.16 -7.88
N TRP A 119 -7.50 13.06 -7.57
CA TRP A 119 -7.29 13.54 -6.21
C TRP A 119 -8.45 14.40 -5.69
N GLN A 120 -9.10 15.17 -6.56
CA GLN A 120 -10.33 15.87 -6.20
C GLN A 120 -11.46 14.89 -5.85
N TRP A 121 -11.59 13.81 -6.60
CA TRP A 121 -12.53 12.75 -6.28
C TRP A 121 -12.18 12.05 -4.97
N VAL A 122 -10.94 11.70 -4.71
CA VAL A 122 -10.50 11.11 -3.43
C VAL A 122 -10.85 12.04 -2.28
N ALA A 123 -10.51 13.32 -2.37
CA ALA A 123 -10.79 14.33 -1.34
C ALA A 123 -12.29 14.57 -1.10
N SER A 124 -13.16 14.17 -2.03
CA SER A 124 -14.62 14.35 -1.87
C SER A 124 -15.26 13.36 -0.90
N TRP A 125 -14.58 12.23 -0.60
CA TRP A 125 -15.10 11.19 0.28
C TRP A 125 -14.11 10.71 1.34
N SER A 126 -12.88 11.20 1.34
CA SER A 126 -11.85 10.84 2.30
C SER A 126 -11.17 12.06 2.90
N ILE A 127 -10.60 11.87 4.08
CA ILE A 127 -9.78 12.86 4.77
C ILE A 127 -8.49 12.20 5.24
N SER A 128 -7.35 12.88 5.10
CA SER A 128 -6.07 12.45 5.65
C SER A 128 -5.78 13.28 6.90
N ILE A 129 -5.57 12.61 8.01
CA ILE A 129 -5.32 13.22 9.33
C ILE A 129 -4.01 12.63 9.84
N ARG A 130 -3.04 13.47 10.19
CA ARG A 130 -1.76 13.06 10.79
C ARG A 130 -1.64 13.50 12.23
N LYS A 131 -2.24 14.63 12.56
CA LYS A 131 -2.17 15.24 13.88
C LYS A 131 -3.42 16.06 14.18
N PRO A 132 -3.70 16.40 15.45
CA PRO A 132 -4.89 17.14 15.84
C PRO A 132 -5.08 18.48 15.13
N SER A 133 -4.00 19.19 14.78
CA SER A 133 -4.08 20.47 14.06
C SER A 133 -4.64 20.33 12.64
N ASP A 134 -4.60 19.15 12.03
CA ASP A 134 -5.26 18.90 10.73
C ASP A 134 -6.79 19.04 10.85
N LEU A 135 -7.32 18.92 12.07
CA LEU A 135 -8.74 19.13 12.41
C LEU A 135 -9.00 20.45 13.16
N GLY A 136 -7.99 21.32 13.29
CA GLY A 136 -8.11 22.60 13.99
C GLY A 136 -7.96 22.55 15.50
N PHE A 137 -7.50 21.41 16.06
CA PHE A 137 -7.22 21.24 17.47
C PHE A 137 -5.74 21.50 17.83
N SER A 138 -5.42 21.61 19.12
CA SER A 138 -4.04 21.76 19.59
C SER A 138 -3.27 20.46 19.46
N ASP A 139 -2.01 20.53 19.00
CA ASP A 139 -1.09 19.39 18.97
C ASP A 139 -0.43 19.10 20.33
N ALA A 140 -0.73 19.89 21.37
CA ALA A 140 -0.14 19.69 22.70
C ALA A 140 -0.42 18.28 23.23
N GLY A 141 0.66 17.58 23.63
CA GLY A 141 0.59 16.17 24.06
C GLY A 141 0.67 15.12 22.95
N TYR A 142 0.73 15.55 21.68
CA TYR A 142 0.91 14.68 20.51
C TYR A 142 2.29 14.81 19.88
N ASP A 143 3.18 15.61 20.48
CA ASP A 143 4.56 15.73 20.02
C ASP A 143 5.30 14.41 20.31
N LEU A 144 5.76 13.77 19.26
CA LEU A 144 6.57 12.58 19.38
C LEU A 144 8.01 12.96 19.77
N PRO A 145 8.68 12.15 20.60
CA PRO A 145 10.10 12.34 20.88
C PRO A 145 10.89 12.23 19.57
N THR A 146 12.06 12.87 19.54
CA THR A 146 12.95 12.79 18.37
C THR A 146 13.32 11.33 18.09
N LEU A 147 13.11 10.89 16.86
CA LEU A 147 13.52 9.56 16.41
C LEU A 147 15.05 9.58 16.22
N HIS A 148 15.75 8.74 16.97
CA HIS A 148 17.18 8.50 16.80
C HIS A 148 17.38 7.19 16.06
N GLU A 149 17.76 7.26 14.79
CA GLU A 149 18.07 6.08 13.99
C GLU A 149 19.56 5.77 14.10
N ILE A 150 19.90 4.60 14.61
CA ILE A 150 21.27 4.10 14.69
C ILE A 150 21.39 2.92 13.72
N PRO A 151 21.96 3.11 12.53
CA PRO A 151 22.08 2.03 11.57
C PRO A 151 23.13 1.00 12.02
N HIS A 152 22.73 -0.24 12.13
CA HIS A 152 23.62 -1.37 12.40
C HIS A 152 23.77 -2.19 11.11
N ILE A 153 24.97 -2.13 10.53
CA ILE A 153 25.27 -2.86 9.29
C ILE A 153 25.84 -4.24 9.65
N VAL A 154 25.31 -5.26 9.02
CA VAL A 154 25.85 -6.61 9.00
C VAL A 154 26.37 -6.88 7.60
N GLU A 155 27.69 -7.04 7.47
CA GLU A 155 28.29 -7.32 6.18
C GLU A 155 28.05 -8.76 5.79
N ASN A 156 27.65 -8.98 4.53
CA ASN A 156 27.47 -10.31 3.99
C ASN A 156 28.81 -10.82 3.43
N HIS A 157 29.36 -11.80 4.10
CA HIS A 157 30.60 -12.48 3.68
C HIS A 157 30.34 -13.75 2.86
N ILE A 158 29.07 -14.11 2.63
CA ILE A 158 28.70 -15.31 1.90
C ILE A 158 28.61 -14.94 0.41
N PRO A 159 29.39 -15.58 -0.47
CA PRO A 159 29.30 -15.33 -1.91
C PRO A 159 27.90 -15.68 -2.43
N LEU A 160 27.26 -14.74 -3.12
CA LEU A 160 26.00 -15.00 -3.82
C LEU A 160 26.23 -16.09 -4.88
N VAL A 161 25.47 -17.17 -4.77
CA VAL A 161 25.47 -18.27 -5.76
C VAL A 161 24.36 -17.98 -6.78
N VAL A 162 24.74 -17.72 -8.04
CA VAL A 162 23.81 -17.53 -9.14
C VAL A 162 23.97 -18.69 -10.12
N ASN A 163 22.91 -19.43 -10.40
CA ASN A 163 22.93 -20.62 -11.27
C ASN A 163 23.95 -21.69 -10.86
N GLY A 164 24.14 -21.88 -9.55
CA GLY A 164 25.07 -22.88 -9.02
C GLY A 164 26.55 -22.49 -9.04
N GLN A 165 26.88 -21.26 -9.45
CA GLN A 165 28.26 -20.74 -9.44
C GLN A 165 28.37 -19.57 -8.45
N PRO A 166 29.38 -19.57 -7.55
CA PRO A 166 29.67 -18.42 -6.70
C PRO A 166 30.16 -17.24 -7.53
N ARG A 167 29.62 -16.05 -7.27
CA ARG A 167 30.16 -14.84 -7.88
C ARG A 167 31.55 -14.52 -7.35
N MET A 168 32.47 -14.15 -8.24
CA MET A 168 33.84 -13.79 -7.86
C MET A 168 33.96 -12.43 -7.16
N PHE A 169 32.94 -11.59 -7.27
CA PHE A 169 32.90 -10.25 -6.67
C PHE A 169 31.57 -10.06 -5.91
N ASN A 170 31.65 -9.42 -4.75
CA ASN A 170 30.47 -8.99 -3.98
C ASN A 170 29.86 -7.77 -4.67
N GLU A 171 28.95 -7.99 -5.59
CA GLU A 171 28.11 -6.95 -6.19
C GLU A 171 26.78 -6.88 -5.41
N SER A 172 26.22 -5.68 -5.33
CA SER A 172 24.90 -5.51 -4.74
C SER A 172 23.85 -6.33 -5.50
N ALA A 173 22.88 -6.88 -4.77
CA ALA A 173 21.76 -7.61 -5.36
C ALA A 173 21.01 -6.72 -6.36
N LEU A 174 20.96 -7.14 -7.62
CA LEU A 174 20.34 -6.39 -8.72
C LEU A 174 18.88 -6.82 -8.96
N THR A 175 18.52 -8.02 -8.48
CA THR A 175 17.18 -8.58 -8.64
C THR A 175 16.52 -8.83 -7.30
N PHE A 176 15.18 -8.84 -7.28
CA PHE A 176 14.41 -9.17 -6.08
C PHE A 176 14.72 -10.59 -5.55
N ALA A 177 15.00 -11.53 -6.43
CA ALA A 177 15.36 -12.91 -6.05
C ALA A 177 16.72 -12.95 -5.34
N GLU A 178 17.71 -12.21 -5.85
CA GLU A 178 19.04 -12.07 -5.23
C GLU A 178 18.94 -11.37 -3.86
N LEU A 179 18.17 -10.26 -3.77
CA LEU A 179 17.92 -9.57 -2.51
C LEU A 179 17.28 -10.49 -1.46
N LYS A 180 16.32 -11.31 -1.87
CA LYS A 180 15.68 -12.28 -0.97
C LYS A 180 16.64 -13.39 -0.53
N ALA A 181 17.51 -13.84 -1.42
CA ALA A 181 18.53 -14.85 -1.09
C ALA A 181 19.55 -14.28 -0.09
N GLU A 182 20.03 -13.06 -0.30
CA GLU A 182 20.93 -12.35 0.60
C GLU A 182 20.29 -12.10 1.98
N THR A 183 19.04 -11.66 1.99
CA THR A 183 18.25 -11.46 3.21
C THR A 183 18.14 -12.74 4.03
N ARG A 184 18.00 -13.90 3.38
CA ARG A 184 17.95 -15.20 4.06
C ARG A 184 19.32 -15.64 4.55
N ALA A 185 20.38 -15.46 3.75
CA ALA A 185 21.73 -15.84 4.09
C ALA A 185 22.26 -15.11 5.34
N THR A 186 21.91 -13.83 5.49
CA THR A 186 22.35 -12.98 6.62
C THR A 186 21.37 -12.98 7.81
N LEU A 187 20.32 -13.79 7.79
CA LEU A 187 19.26 -13.72 8.81
C LEU A 187 19.79 -13.99 10.23
N THR A 188 20.58 -15.04 10.39
CA THR A 188 21.13 -15.45 11.70
C THR A 188 22.01 -14.33 12.27
N GLU A 189 22.98 -13.86 11.49
CA GLU A 189 23.89 -12.78 11.93
C GLU A 189 23.16 -11.50 12.30
N ARG A 190 22.12 -11.14 11.55
CA ARG A 190 21.28 -9.98 11.87
C ARG A 190 20.46 -10.17 13.14
N CYS A 191 19.93 -11.39 13.37
CA CYS A 191 19.23 -11.71 14.61
C CYS A 191 20.18 -11.67 15.82
N ASP A 192 21.36 -12.26 15.68
CA ASP A 192 22.38 -12.27 16.75
C ASP A 192 22.84 -10.84 17.08
N LYS A 193 23.05 -10.02 16.06
CA LYS A 193 23.40 -8.61 16.28
C LYS A 193 22.26 -7.85 16.94
N ALA A 194 21.02 -8.03 16.54
CA ALA A 194 19.87 -7.39 17.16
C ALA A 194 19.66 -7.85 18.61
N ALA A 195 19.96 -9.10 18.94
CA ALA A 195 19.85 -9.61 20.30
C ALA A 195 20.97 -9.10 21.23
N ALA A 196 22.09 -8.62 20.67
CA ALA A 196 23.22 -8.08 21.41
C ALA A 196 23.12 -6.56 21.67
N LEU A 197 22.11 -5.88 21.14
CA LEU A 197 21.80 -4.46 21.30
C LEU A 197 20.85 -4.21 22.48
#